data_937c007d2031e251e4de4d931ffeaca7
#
_entry.id   937c007d2031e251e4de4d931ffeaca7
#
_cell.length_a   1.000
_cell.length_b   1.000
_cell.length_c   1.000
_cell.angle_alpha   90.00
_cell.angle_beta   90.00
_cell.angle_gamma   90.00
#
_symmetry.space_group_name_H-M   'P 1'
#
loop_
_entity.id
_entity.type
_entity.pdbx_description
1 polymer ?
#
loop_
_entity_poly.entity_id
_entity_poly.type
_entity_poly.pdbx_seq_one_letter_code
_entity_poly.pdbx_strand_id
1 'polypeptide(L)'
;MSTLTRCLAFVTFVTCFTTNAVAESDFERYTNSLNLLTLSDPKPAVANIAGGFGAGHGLFYAAVSYSDYDLQTKDRSDDDGSIAFGLGLGDPVNSIGGEITIGLTSVSTSLWGDGKFADEGNVSGKVHKRVTPVFGGNAASVSLGASNFAGWGSTKDNPVNYYGAYSEQKNFGSFKQYGLAYTLGYGSAVSDTETKGDAFAGVAIGYDDYSFSLSQIGKETHVATTLYFPQFRGFGVTIAQADALNELQSKRLIISLSISKQLF
;
A
#
# COMPACT_ATOMS: atom_id res chain seq x y z
N MET A 1 10.52 -2.09 -27.48
CA MET A 1 11.38 -2.39 -26.33
C MET A 1 10.71 -3.47 -25.50
N SER A 2 11.43 -4.49 -25.06
CA SER A 2 10.80 -5.58 -24.27
C SER A 2 10.49 -5.11 -22.85
N THR A 3 9.47 -5.68 -22.23
CA THR A 3 9.06 -5.39 -20.83
C THR A 3 10.24 -5.52 -19.86
N LEU A 4 11.16 -6.46 -20.12
CA LEU A 4 12.37 -6.64 -19.33
C LEU A 4 13.33 -5.44 -19.40
N THR A 5 13.44 -4.78 -20.55
CA THR A 5 14.27 -3.57 -20.73
C THR A 5 13.66 -2.37 -19.98
N ARG A 6 12.33 -2.30 -19.88
CA ARG A 6 11.62 -1.28 -19.10
C ARG A 6 11.83 -1.48 -17.60
N CYS A 7 11.76 -2.71 -17.10
CA CYS A 7 12.04 -3.03 -15.70
C CYS A 7 13.51 -2.76 -15.33
N LEU A 8 14.46 -3.08 -16.21
CA LEU A 8 15.89 -2.81 -15.96
C LEU A 8 16.19 -1.31 -15.95
N ALA A 9 15.55 -0.54 -16.84
CA ALA A 9 15.64 0.92 -16.86
C ALA A 9 15.10 1.54 -15.58
N PHE A 10 14.06 0.94 -14.95
CA PHE A 10 13.51 1.39 -13.68
C PHE A 10 14.46 1.16 -12.49
N VAL A 11 15.15 0.01 -12.47
CA VAL A 11 16.15 -0.30 -11.42
C VAL A 11 17.38 0.61 -11.51
N THR A 12 17.74 1.05 -12.72
CA THR A 12 18.87 1.99 -12.93
C THR A 12 18.43 3.45 -12.79
N PHE A 13 17.12 3.71 -12.70
CA PHE A 13 16.54 5.04 -12.88
C PHE A 13 15.57 5.40 -11.76
N VAL A 14 16.06 5.43 -10.52
CA VAL A 14 15.38 6.14 -9.40
C VAL A 14 15.21 7.66 -9.71
N THR A 15 15.36 8.08 -10.95
CA THR A 15 15.39 9.48 -11.37
C THR A 15 14.52 9.83 -12.59
N CYS A 16 13.58 9.00 -13.05
CA CYS A 16 12.68 9.42 -14.13
C CYS A 16 11.23 8.99 -13.87
N PHE A 17 10.35 9.95 -13.83
CA PHE A 17 8.94 9.89 -13.45
C PHE A 17 8.01 10.34 -14.58
N THR A 18 6.85 9.71 -14.76
CA THR A 18 5.75 10.24 -15.58
C THR A 18 4.33 9.80 -15.23
N THR A 19 3.37 10.62 -15.40
CA THR A 19 2.06 11.06 -14.92
C THR A 19 0.81 10.21 -15.23
N ASN A 20 -0.23 10.12 -14.45
CA ASN A 20 -1.52 10.80 -14.18
C ASN A 20 -2.49 10.01 -13.25
N ALA A 21 -3.04 10.67 -12.35
CA ALA A 21 -4.30 10.80 -11.61
C ALA A 21 -5.22 9.59 -11.25
N VAL A 22 -4.79 8.33 -11.17
CA VAL A 22 -5.61 7.21 -10.63
C VAL A 22 -4.86 6.37 -9.58
N ALA A 23 -3.58 6.65 -9.34
CA ALA A 23 -2.71 5.89 -8.44
C ALA A 23 -2.96 6.12 -6.95
N GLU A 24 -3.83 7.05 -6.57
CA GLU A 24 -3.98 7.50 -5.19
C GLU A 24 -4.51 6.42 -4.26
N SER A 25 -5.54 5.70 -4.63
CA SER A 25 -6.11 4.66 -3.78
C SER A 25 -5.19 3.45 -3.65
N ASP A 26 -4.47 3.09 -4.71
CA ASP A 26 -3.52 2.00 -4.68
C ASP A 26 -2.32 2.33 -3.82
N PHE A 27 -1.88 3.57 -3.85
CA PHE A 27 -0.74 4.00 -3.07
C PHE A 27 -1.00 3.96 -1.55
N GLU A 28 -2.15 4.40 -1.10
CA GLU A 28 -2.54 4.27 0.31
C GLU A 28 -2.63 2.80 0.75
N ARG A 29 -3.10 1.95 -0.14
CA ARG A 29 -3.12 0.51 0.08
C ARG A 29 -1.72 -0.05 0.27
N TYR A 30 -0.72 0.44 -0.50
CA TYR A 30 0.68 0.04 -0.35
C TYR A 30 1.29 0.54 0.96
N THR A 31 1.04 1.78 1.35
CA THR A 31 1.54 2.28 2.63
C THR A 31 0.96 1.52 3.81
N ASN A 32 -0.29 1.08 3.72
CA ASN A 32 -0.89 0.22 4.73
C ASN A 32 -0.25 -1.17 4.79
N SER A 33 0.22 -1.73 3.67
CA SER A 33 0.96 -3.00 3.68
C SER A 33 2.37 -2.85 4.25
N LEU A 34 3.00 -1.68 4.12
CA LEU A 34 4.31 -1.39 4.73
C LEU A 34 4.29 -1.45 6.25
N ASN A 35 3.17 -1.14 6.87
CA ASN A 35 3.05 -1.18 8.33
C ASN A 35 3.23 -2.58 8.93
N LEU A 36 3.12 -3.62 8.14
CA LEU A 36 3.43 -4.98 8.55
C LEU A 36 4.94 -5.29 8.53
N LEU A 37 5.73 -4.54 7.75
CA LEU A 37 7.19 -4.71 7.70
C LEU A 37 7.91 -4.27 8.98
N THR A 38 7.25 -3.50 9.80
CA THR A 38 7.85 -2.85 10.96
C THR A 38 7.81 -3.65 12.25
N LEU A 39 7.15 -4.78 12.23
CA LEU A 39 7.20 -5.74 13.32
C LEU A 39 8.46 -6.59 13.13
N SER A 40 9.18 -6.85 14.20
CA SER A 40 10.53 -7.40 14.31
C SER A 40 10.86 -8.71 13.57
N ASP A 41 9.92 -9.31 12.85
CA ASP A 41 10.10 -10.51 12.03
C ASP A 41 9.52 -10.30 10.65
N PRO A 42 10.08 -10.85 9.56
CA PRO A 42 9.48 -10.82 8.24
C PRO A 42 8.08 -11.46 8.30
N LYS A 43 7.07 -10.73 7.93
CA LYS A 43 5.66 -11.13 8.11
C LYS A 43 4.91 -10.92 6.81
N PRO A 44 4.03 -11.86 6.41
CA PRO A 44 3.24 -11.62 5.21
C PRO A 44 2.35 -10.40 5.42
N ALA A 45 2.32 -9.53 4.42
CA ALA A 45 1.39 -8.40 4.35
C ALA A 45 0.35 -8.67 3.28
N VAL A 46 -0.90 -8.34 3.57
CA VAL A 46 -1.94 -8.29 2.53
C VAL A 46 -1.77 -6.99 1.78
N ALA A 47 -1.35 -7.07 0.53
CA ALA A 47 -1.12 -5.90 -0.30
C ALA A 47 -2.44 -5.26 -0.76
N ASN A 48 -2.38 -3.97 -1.06
CA ASN A 48 -3.43 -3.17 -1.70
C ASN A 48 -4.74 -2.99 -0.93
N ILE A 49 -4.76 -3.28 0.37
CA ILE A 49 -5.91 -2.98 1.23
C ILE A 49 -5.48 -2.31 2.52
N ALA A 50 -6.38 -1.52 3.08
CA ALA A 50 -6.13 -0.89 4.39
C ALA A 50 -6.00 -1.96 5.49
N GLY A 51 -4.92 -1.89 6.27
CA GLY A 51 -4.64 -2.86 7.32
C GLY A 51 -5.07 -2.41 8.70
N GLY A 52 -5.41 -3.37 9.57
CA GLY A 52 -5.64 -3.13 11.00
C GLY A 52 -4.37 -2.75 11.76
N PHE A 53 -3.21 -3.16 11.29
CA PHE A 53 -1.92 -2.76 11.85
C PHE A 53 -1.52 -1.36 11.36
N GLY A 54 -0.65 -0.68 12.09
CA GLY A 54 -0.09 0.62 11.73
C GLY A 54 1.33 0.81 12.28
N ALA A 55 1.97 1.87 11.85
CA ALA A 55 3.30 2.25 12.26
C ALA A 55 3.37 2.52 13.77
N GLY A 56 4.37 1.93 14.43
CA GLY A 56 4.66 2.17 15.84
C GLY A 56 5.27 3.57 16.07
N HIS A 57 5.41 3.95 17.35
CA HIS A 57 5.98 5.24 17.72
C HIS A 57 7.38 5.46 17.13
N GLY A 58 7.56 6.58 16.44
CA GLY A 58 8.84 6.95 15.84
C GLY A 58 9.22 6.15 14.59
N LEU A 59 8.36 5.27 14.10
CA LEU A 59 8.61 4.59 12.85
C LEU A 59 8.28 5.49 11.68
N PHE A 60 9.30 5.84 10.92
CA PHE A 60 9.18 6.50 9.62
C PHE A 60 9.22 5.47 8.51
N TYR A 61 8.43 5.68 7.48
CA TYR A 61 8.50 4.92 6.24
C TYR A 61 8.37 5.82 5.01
N ALA A 62 8.92 5.35 3.91
CA ALA A 62 8.75 5.96 2.60
C ALA A 62 8.53 4.87 1.56
N ALA A 63 7.76 5.17 0.54
CA ALA A 63 7.55 4.28 -0.58
C ALA A 63 7.47 5.06 -1.89
N VAL A 64 7.89 4.40 -2.97
CA VAL A 64 7.73 4.87 -4.35
C VAL A 64 7.02 3.76 -5.09
N SER A 65 5.99 4.08 -5.85
CA SER A 65 5.32 3.12 -6.70
C SER A 65 5.19 3.62 -8.13
N TYR A 66 5.14 2.66 -9.04
CA TYR A 66 4.90 2.84 -10.46
C TYR A 66 3.75 1.94 -10.86
N SER A 67 2.82 2.47 -11.62
CA SER A 67 1.67 1.76 -12.17
C SER A 67 1.68 1.85 -13.68
N ASP A 68 1.61 0.69 -14.35
CA ASP A 68 1.48 0.56 -15.80
C ASP A 68 0.05 0.12 -16.11
N TYR A 69 -0.70 0.97 -16.78
CA TYR A 69 -2.07 0.67 -17.20
C TYR A 69 -2.05 -0.09 -18.53
N ASP A 70 -2.46 -1.35 -18.52
CA ASP A 70 -2.74 -2.11 -19.75
C ASP A 70 -4.13 -1.72 -20.25
N LEU A 71 -4.20 -0.57 -20.90
CA LEU A 71 -5.46 -0.04 -21.40
C LEU A 71 -5.77 -0.59 -22.77
N GLN A 72 -6.75 -1.46 -22.84
CA GLN A 72 -7.44 -1.77 -24.11
C GLN A 72 -8.31 -0.60 -24.58
N THR A 73 -8.43 0.47 -23.83
CA THR A 73 -9.17 1.69 -24.17
C THR A 73 -8.19 2.77 -24.62
N LYS A 74 -8.34 3.23 -25.84
CA LYS A 74 -7.42 4.11 -26.59
C LYS A 74 -7.12 5.49 -26.00
N ASP A 75 -7.71 5.88 -24.87
CA ASP A 75 -7.67 7.25 -24.38
C ASP A 75 -6.88 7.47 -23.08
N ARG A 76 -6.28 6.45 -22.51
CA ARG A 76 -5.43 6.57 -21.31
C ARG A 76 -4.24 5.62 -21.41
N SER A 77 -3.14 6.10 -21.96
CA SER A 77 -1.87 5.37 -22.07
C SER A 77 -0.83 5.92 -21.09
N ASP A 78 -1.24 6.31 -19.91
CA ASP A 78 -0.36 7.07 -19.04
C ASP A 78 0.07 6.20 -17.85
N ASP A 79 1.34 5.85 -17.88
CA ASP A 79 2.06 5.28 -16.73
C ASP A 79 2.03 6.30 -15.58
N ASP A 80 1.82 5.86 -14.36
CA ASP A 80 1.77 6.76 -13.21
C ASP A 80 2.77 6.39 -12.12
N GLY A 81 3.28 7.40 -11.44
CA GLY A 81 4.20 7.27 -10.32
C GLY A 81 3.70 8.01 -9.09
N SER A 82 3.96 7.47 -7.92
CA SER A 82 3.60 8.10 -6.66
C SER A 82 4.68 7.89 -5.60
N ILE A 83 4.72 8.81 -4.63
CA ILE A 83 5.62 8.74 -3.48
C ILE A 83 4.79 8.96 -2.22
N ALA A 84 5.06 8.19 -1.14
CA ALA A 84 4.51 8.48 0.16
C ALA A 84 5.55 8.50 1.25
N PHE A 85 5.21 9.24 2.28
CA PHE A 85 5.94 9.31 3.52
C PHE A 85 4.96 9.16 4.67
N GLY A 86 5.33 8.38 5.68
CA GLY A 86 4.50 8.25 6.86
C GLY A 86 5.31 8.18 8.14
N LEU A 87 4.63 8.50 9.24
CA LEU A 87 5.18 8.51 10.58
C LEU A 87 4.18 7.92 11.56
N GLY A 88 4.64 6.96 12.34
CA GLY A 88 3.88 6.40 13.45
C GLY A 88 4.10 7.13 14.77
N LEU A 89 3.04 7.25 15.54
CA LEU A 89 3.01 7.91 16.84
C LEU A 89 2.24 7.05 17.87
N GLY A 90 2.57 7.19 19.14
CA GLY A 90 1.86 6.49 20.21
C GLY A 90 2.22 5.01 20.35
N ASP A 91 1.55 4.31 21.24
CA ASP A 91 1.81 2.90 21.57
C ASP A 91 0.57 2.05 21.31
N PRO A 92 0.50 1.35 20.17
CA PRO A 92 -0.66 0.53 19.82
C PRO A 92 -0.80 -0.72 20.69
N VAL A 93 0.21 -1.12 21.42
CA VAL A 93 0.19 -2.30 22.28
C VAL A 93 -0.48 -1.99 23.61
N ASN A 94 0.00 -0.97 24.31
CA ASN A 94 -0.49 -0.61 25.64
C ASN A 94 -1.61 0.44 25.61
N SER A 95 -1.71 1.22 24.52
CA SER A 95 -2.66 2.32 24.37
C SER A 95 -3.23 2.37 22.95
N ILE A 96 -3.06 3.47 22.26
CA ILE A 96 -3.48 3.73 20.90
C ILE A 96 -2.26 4.22 20.11
N GLY A 97 -2.04 3.63 18.94
CA GLY A 97 -1.13 4.14 17.94
C GLY A 97 -1.88 5.07 16.98
N GLY A 98 -1.16 6.02 16.42
CA GLY A 98 -1.60 6.88 15.34
C GLY A 98 -0.60 6.85 14.19
N GLU A 99 -1.06 7.13 12.99
CA GLU A 99 -0.23 7.20 11.80
C GLU A 99 -0.72 8.34 10.92
N ILE A 100 0.22 9.10 10.39
CA ILE A 100 -0.03 10.13 9.38
C ILE A 100 0.79 9.79 8.16
N THR A 101 0.16 9.86 6.99
CA THR A 101 0.78 9.64 5.68
C THR A 101 0.57 10.84 4.80
N ILE A 102 1.61 11.26 4.09
CA ILE A 102 1.55 12.24 3.02
C ILE A 102 1.86 11.51 1.72
N GLY A 103 0.91 11.53 0.79
CA GLY A 103 1.03 11.00 -0.56
C GLY A 103 1.26 12.11 -1.56
N LEU A 104 2.19 11.92 -2.47
CA LEU A 104 2.40 12.72 -3.66
C LEU A 104 2.00 11.85 -4.84
N THR A 105 0.94 12.24 -5.53
CA THR A 105 0.45 11.58 -6.74
C THR A 105 0.98 12.31 -7.96
N SER A 106 0.88 11.69 -9.13
CA SER A 106 1.36 12.33 -10.36
C SER A 106 2.77 12.87 -10.19
N VAL A 107 3.67 12.05 -9.64
CA VAL A 107 5.11 12.37 -9.62
C VAL A 107 5.59 12.24 -11.04
N SER A 108 4.95 13.10 -11.86
CA SER A 108 5.08 13.04 -13.27
C SER A 108 6.46 13.37 -13.74
N THR A 109 6.73 12.69 -14.74
CA THR A 109 7.42 12.90 -15.99
C THR A 109 8.24 14.11 -16.14
N SER A 110 8.04 15.12 -15.38
CA SER A 110 8.85 16.26 -15.71
C SER A 110 9.63 16.83 -14.56
N LEU A 111 10.54 16.00 -14.05
CA LEU A 111 11.84 16.59 -13.67
C LEU A 111 12.46 17.34 -14.87
N TRP A 112 11.91 17.13 -16.08
CA TRP A 112 12.40 17.64 -17.35
C TRP A 112 11.33 18.23 -18.29
N GLY A 113 10.07 18.30 -17.88
CA GLY A 113 8.94 18.82 -18.65
C GLY A 113 8.16 19.92 -17.89
N ASP A 114 6.99 20.28 -18.41
CA ASP A 114 6.17 21.39 -17.89
C ASP A 114 5.37 21.07 -16.61
N GLY A 115 5.40 19.83 -16.09
CA GLY A 115 4.76 19.42 -14.84
C GLY A 115 5.56 19.89 -13.62
N LYS A 116 4.87 20.22 -12.55
CA LYS A 116 5.52 20.61 -11.30
C LYS A 116 5.54 19.42 -10.36
N PHE A 117 6.69 19.11 -9.78
CA PHE A 117 6.81 18.09 -8.76
C PHE A 117 5.90 18.39 -7.56
N ALA A 118 5.14 17.41 -7.10
CA ALA A 118 4.23 17.53 -5.96
C ALA A 118 3.04 18.51 -6.16
N ASP A 119 2.60 18.74 -7.39
CA ASP A 119 1.42 19.56 -7.68
C ASP A 119 0.14 18.92 -7.12
N GLU A 120 0.15 17.62 -6.95
CA GLU A 120 -0.96 16.82 -6.48
C GLU A 120 -0.54 15.93 -5.32
N GLY A 121 -1.43 15.77 -4.39
CA GLY A 121 -1.19 14.89 -3.26
C GLY A 121 -2.27 14.98 -2.19
N ASN A 122 -2.10 14.18 -1.17
CA ASN A 122 -3.05 14.06 -0.08
C ASN A 122 -2.39 13.82 1.26
N VAL A 123 -3.20 13.98 2.30
CA VAL A 123 -2.88 13.58 3.67
C VAL A 123 -3.90 12.56 4.11
N SER A 124 -3.41 11.49 4.69
CA SER A 124 -4.19 10.39 5.24
C SER A 124 -3.75 10.11 6.66
N GLY A 125 -4.62 9.50 7.44
CA GLY A 125 -4.29 9.14 8.81
C GLY A 125 -5.16 8.01 9.33
N LYS A 126 -4.61 7.29 10.31
CA LYS A 126 -5.36 6.26 11.04
C LYS A 126 -4.96 6.20 12.49
N VAL A 127 -5.87 5.74 13.30
CA VAL A 127 -5.61 5.26 14.65
C VAL A 127 -5.74 3.74 14.67
N HIS A 128 -4.90 3.07 15.46
CA HIS A 128 -4.90 1.63 15.52
C HIS A 128 -4.55 1.12 16.91
N LYS A 129 -5.01 -0.09 17.21
CA LYS A 129 -4.77 -0.72 18.52
C LYS A 129 -4.61 -2.23 18.36
N ARG A 130 -3.64 -2.79 19.08
CA ARG A 130 -3.53 -4.24 19.24
C ARG A 130 -4.72 -4.78 20.02
N VAL A 131 -5.26 -5.88 19.54
CA VAL A 131 -6.36 -6.60 20.16
C VAL A 131 -6.03 -8.07 20.29
N THR A 132 -6.82 -8.79 21.08
CA THR A 132 -6.69 -10.25 21.16
C THR A 132 -7.07 -10.87 19.81
N PRO A 133 -6.23 -11.76 19.25
CA PRO A 133 -6.55 -12.49 18.04
C PRO A 133 -7.86 -13.28 18.18
N VAL A 134 -8.72 -13.25 17.17
CA VAL A 134 -10.01 -13.93 17.13
C VAL A 134 -9.90 -15.33 16.52
N PHE A 135 -9.01 -15.49 15.54
CA PHE A 135 -8.88 -16.74 14.78
C PHE A 135 -7.62 -17.54 15.13
N GLY A 136 -7.05 -17.27 16.30
CA GLY A 136 -5.91 -18.03 16.83
C GLY A 136 -4.55 -17.63 16.27
N GLY A 137 -4.44 -16.40 15.82
CA GLY A 137 -3.16 -15.78 15.41
C GLY A 137 -2.24 -15.47 16.60
N ASN A 138 -1.05 -14.97 16.28
CA ASN A 138 -0.08 -14.50 17.27
C ASN A 138 -0.23 -13.01 17.54
N ALA A 139 -0.79 -12.25 16.59
CA ALA A 139 -1.02 -10.83 16.71
C ALA A 139 -2.27 -10.43 15.94
N ALA A 140 -3.04 -9.48 16.48
CA ALA A 140 -4.16 -8.86 15.79
C ALA A 140 -4.23 -7.37 16.11
N SER A 141 -4.83 -6.59 15.22
CA SER A 141 -5.03 -5.16 15.38
C SER A 141 -6.30 -4.70 14.68
N VAL A 142 -6.91 -3.67 15.23
CA VAL A 142 -7.99 -2.92 14.59
C VAL A 142 -7.51 -1.53 14.24
N SER A 143 -8.06 -0.93 13.20
CA SER A 143 -7.81 0.45 12.84
C SER A 143 -9.09 1.15 12.40
N LEU A 144 -9.11 2.47 12.59
CA LEU A 144 -10.03 3.42 11.99
C LEU A 144 -9.20 4.49 11.30
N GLY A 145 -9.50 4.79 10.06
CA GLY A 145 -8.72 5.73 9.28
C GLY A 145 -9.58 6.59 8.36
N ALA A 146 -8.93 7.64 7.86
CA ALA A 146 -9.45 8.49 6.81
C ALA A 146 -8.34 8.71 5.79
N SER A 147 -8.61 8.29 4.56
CA SER A 147 -7.74 8.54 3.42
C SER A 147 -8.18 9.79 2.70
N ASN A 148 -7.22 10.54 2.16
CA ASN A 148 -7.49 11.78 1.43
C ASN A 148 -8.32 12.80 2.24
N PHE A 149 -8.10 12.92 3.55
CA PHE A 149 -8.85 13.89 4.35
C PHE A 149 -8.40 15.35 4.11
N ALA A 150 -7.25 15.54 3.47
CA ALA A 150 -6.78 16.81 2.94
C ALA A 150 -6.02 16.53 1.64
N GLY A 151 -6.58 16.97 0.53
CA GLY A 151 -5.98 16.83 -0.80
C GLY A 151 -5.63 18.19 -1.40
N TRP A 152 -4.67 18.22 -2.31
CA TRP A 152 -4.34 19.37 -3.16
C TRP A 152 -4.11 18.92 -4.61
N GLY A 153 -4.15 19.88 -5.55
CA GLY A 153 -4.20 19.56 -6.98
C GLY A 153 -5.52 18.90 -7.36
N SER A 154 -5.49 17.88 -8.20
CA SER A 154 -6.68 17.12 -8.61
C SER A 154 -7.23 16.24 -7.49
N THR A 155 -6.38 15.81 -6.56
CA THR A 155 -6.78 14.93 -5.45
C THR A 155 -7.74 15.57 -4.45
N LYS A 156 -7.82 16.92 -4.42
CA LYS A 156 -8.78 17.66 -3.58
C LYS A 156 -10.24 17.32 -3.89
N ASP A 157 -10.52 16.91 -5.14
CA ASP A 157 -11.86 16.60 -5.62
C ASP A 157 -12.23 15.12 -5.36
N ASN A 158 -11.28 14.30 -4.93
CA ASN A 158 -11.52 12.92 -4.57
C ASN A 158 -12.23 12.81 -3.21
N PRO A 159 -13.17 11.89 -3.04
CA PRO A 159 -13.88 11.72 -1.79
C PRO A 159 -12.95 11.26 -0.66
N VAL A 160 -13.23 11.75 0.55
CA VAL A 160 -12.58 11.20 1.75
C VAL A 160 -13.09 9.76 1.96
N ASN A 161 -12.17 8.82 2.04
CA ASN A 161 -12.50 7.45 2.39
C ASN A 161 -12.31 7.21 3.89
N TYR A 162 -13.40 7.09 4.62
CA TYR A 162 -13.39 6.63 6.02
C TYR A 162 -13.47 5.12 6.05
N TYR A 163 -12.57 4.47 6.76
CA TYR A 163 -12.53 3.02 6.81
C TYR A 163 -12.29 2.47 8.22
N GLY A 164 -12.71 1.22 8.39
CA GLY A 164 -12.34 0.39 9.53
C GLY A 164 -11.77 -0.92 9.05
N ALA A 165 -10.70 -1.40 9.70
CA ALA A 165 -10.07 -2.66 9.35
C ALA A 165 -9.70 -3.49 10.59
N TYR A 166 -9.80 -4.80 10.46
CA TYR A 166 -9.23 -5.79 11.35
C TYR A 166 -8.18 -6.60 10.60
N SER A 167 -7.02 -6.77 11.18
CA SER A 167 -5.99 -7.66 10.65
C SER A 167 -5.49 -8.61 11.72
N GLU A 168 -5.25 -9.84 11.34
CA GLU A 168 -4.65 -10.84 12.21
C GLU A 168 -3.55 -11.59 11.47
N GLN A 169 -2.57 -12.05 12.22
CA GLN A 169 -1.37 -12.65 11.71
C GLN A 169 -0.97 -13.84 12.56
N LYS A 170 -0.55 -14.91 11.90
CA LYS A 170 -0.08 -16.15 12.52
C LYS A 170 1.25 -16.57 11.91
N ASN A 171 2.25 -16.73 12.76
CA ASN A 171 3.55 -17.30 12.38
C ASN A 171 3.63 -18.74 12.89
N PHE A 172 4.16 -19.64 12.09
CA PHE A 172 4.28 -21.06 12.38
C PHE A 172 5.56 -21.64 11.76
N GLY A 173 5.85 -22.90 12.08
CA GLY A 173 7.11 -23.55 11.73
C GLY A 173 8.15 -23.46 12.86
N SER A 174 9.20 -24.28 12.77
CA SER A 174 10.20 -24.44 13.83
C SER A 174 10.95 -23.15 14.18
N PHE A 175 11.08 -22.22 13.22
CA PHE A 175 11.73 -20.91 13.39
C PHE A 175 10.77 -19.76 13.02
N LYS A 176 9.44 -20.00 13.03
CA LYS A 176 8.44 -19.02 12.60
C LYS A 176 8.65 -18.51 11.16
N GLN A 177 9.23 -19.35 10.34
CA GLN A 177 9.57 -19.01 8.95
C GLN A 177 8.36 -18.94 8.02
N TYR A 178 7.21 -19.48 8.45
CA TYR A 178 5.95 -19.36 7.70
C TYR A 178 5.06 -18.34 8.39
N GLY A 179 4.40 -17.53 7.60
CA GLY A 179 3.41 -16.57 8.06
C GLY A 179 2.12 -16.67 7.29
N LEU A 180 1.01 -16.43 7.97
CA LEU A 180 -0.31 -16.24 7.41
C LEU A 180 -0.85 -14.93 7.96
N ALA A 181 -1.34 -14.07 7.08
CA ALA A 181 -2.04 -12.86 7.48
C ALA A 181 -3.37 -12.77 6.76
N TYR A 182 -4.36 -12.17 7.39
CA TYR A 182 -5.60 -11.81 6.76
C TYR A 182 -6.08 -10.46 7.29
N THR A 183 -6.83 -9.78 6.43
CA THR A 183 -7.40 -8.49 6.71
C THR A 183 -8.84 -8.47 6.22
N LEU A 184 -9.70 -7.86 7.02
CA LEU A 184 -11.10 -7.62 6.71
C LEU A 184 -11.40 -6.16 7.02
N GLY A 185 -12.21 -5.50 6.20
CA GLY A 185 -12.58 -4.12 6.47
C GLY A 185 -13.73 -3.64 5.60
N TYR A 186 -14.10 -2.38 5.87
CA TYR A 186 -15.11 -1.64 5.12
C TYR A 186 -14.70 -0.18 5.04
N GLY A 187 -14.92 0.45 3.91
CA GLY A 187 -14.64 1.86 3.71
C GLY A 187 -15.75 2.58 2.94
N SER A 188 -15.81 3.89 3.04
CA SER A 188 -16.85 4.71 2.43
C SER A 188 -16.59 5.01 0.94
N ALA A 189 -15.33 4.89 0.49
CA ALA A 189 -14.92 5.14 -0.89
C ALA A 189 -13.63 4.34 -1.18
N VAL A 190 -13.71 3.02 -1.20
CA VAL A 190 -12.54 2.13 -1.29
C VAL A 190 -12.14 1.76 -2.70
N SER A 191 -12.95 2.10 -3.70
CA SER A 191 -12.69 1.86 -5.10
C SER A 191 -12.64 3.17 -5.87
N ASP A 192 -11.67 3.33 -6.76
CA ASP A 192 -11.52 4.52 -7.60
C ASP A 192 -12.69 4.74 -8.54
N THR A 193 -13.41 3.67 -8.88
CA THR A 193 -14.53 3.72 -9.82
C THR A 193 -15.89 3.93 -9.14
N GLU A 194 -15.97 3.72 -7.82
CA GLU A 194 -17.23 3.81 -7.08
C GLU A 194 -17.08 4.69 -5.84
N THR A 195 -17.77 5.80 -5.81
CA THR A 195 -17.91 6.67 -4.61
C THR A 195 -18.78 6.05 -3.51
N LYS A 196 -18.99 4.75 -3.57
CA LYS A 196 -19.82 3.99 -2.62
C LYS A 196 -18.96 3.21 -1.67
N GLY A 197 -19.45 3.07 -0.46
CA GLY A 197 -18.82 2.23 0.52
C GLY A 197 -18.86 0.76 0.10
N ASP A 198 -17.75 0.05 0.33
CA ASP A 198 -17.66 -1.37 0.05
C ASP A 198 -16.77 -2.09 1.06
N ALA A 199 -16.92 -3.41 1.12
CA ALA A 199 -16.08 -4.28 1.91
C ALA A 199 -14.77 -4.59 1.18
N PHE A 200 -13.73 -4.80 1.96
CA PHE A 200 -12.49 -5.35 1.47
C PHE A 200 -12.00 -6.49 2.35
N ALA A 201 -11.33 -7.44 1.72
CA ALA A 201 -10.76 -8.59 2.41
C ALA A 201 -9.51 -9.08 1.69
N GLY A 202 -8.61 -9.73 2.42
CA GLY A 202 -7.46 -10.35 1.79
C GLY A 202 -6.73 -11.31 2.71
N VAL A 203 -5.91 -12.14 2.09
CA VAL A 203 -5.05 -13.13 2.73
C VAL A 203 -3.65 -13.03 2.16
N ALA A 204 -2.64 -13.24 3.00
CA ALA A 204 -1.26 -13.36 2.56
C ALA A 204 -0.58 -14.55 3.22
N ILE A 205 0.28 -15.21 2.47
CA ILE A 205 1.13 -16.31 2.94
C ILE A 205 2.58 -15.85 2.77
N GLY A 206 3.38 -16.03 3.82
CA GLY A 206 4.81 -15.70 3.81
C GLY A 206 5.69 -16.90 4.10
N TYR A 207 6.87 -16.90 3.52
CA TYR A 207 7.95 -17.81 3.81
C TYR A 207 9.27 -17.03 3.80
N ASP A 208 9.95 -16.98 4.95
CA ASP A 208 11.16 -16.17 5.15
C ASP A 208 10.97 -14.73 4.62
N ASP A 209 11.69 -14.38 3.56
CA ASP A 209 11.72 -13.05 2.96
C ASP A 209 10.70 -12.86 1.82
N TYR A 210 9.80 -13.79 1.64
CA TYR A 210 8.81 -13.76 0.54
C TYR A 210 7.40 -13.75 1.11
N SER A 211 6.52 -12.98 0.49
CA SER A 211 5.09 -13.12 0.71
C SER A 211 4.31 -13.05 -0.58
N PHE A 212 3.22 -13.79 -0.61
CA PHE A 212 2.22 -13.75 -1.68
C PHE A 212 0.89 -13.36 -1.06
N SER A 213 0.16 -12.46 -1.71
CA SER A 213 -1.15 -12.02 -1.22
C SER A 213 -2.20 -11.98 -2.31
N LEU A 214 -3.43 -12.24 -1.88
CA LEU A 214 -4.65 -12.08 -2.66
C LEU A 214 -5.58 -11.18 -1.86
N SER A 215 -6.12 -10.13 -2.49
CA SER A 215 -7.09 -9.26 -1.87
C SER A 215 -8.22 -8.88 -2.83
N GLN A 216 -9.36 -8.56 -2.26
CA GLN A 216 -10.56 -8.13 -2.94
C GLN A 216 -11.05 -6.83 -2.34
N ILE A 217 -11.39 -5.85 -3.18
CA ILE A 217 -11.95 -4.56 -2.80
C ILE A 217 -13.16 -4.32 -3.66
N GLY A 218 -14.35 -4.43 -3.07
CA GLY A 218 -15.56 -4.44 -3.89
C GLY A 218 -15.46 -5.49 -4.99
N LYS A 219 -15.40 -5.07 -6.25
CA LYS A 219 -15.23 -5.95 -7.41
C LYS A 219 -13.78 -6.14 -7.86
N GLU A 220 -12.86 -5.35 -7.34
CA GLU A 220 -11.47 -5.37 -7.79
C GLU A 220 -10.66 -6.44 -7.07
N THR A 221 -10.06 -7.36 -7.82
CA THR A 221 -9.19 -8.43 -7.30
C THR A 221 -7.72 -8.04 -7.49
N HIS A 222 -6.92 -8.16 -6.43
CA HIS A 222 -5.49 -7.89 -6.47
C HIS A 222 -4.70 -9.15 -6.11
N VAL A 223 -3.62 -9.37 -6.86
CA VAL A 223 -2.62 -10.40 -6.58
C VAL A 223 -1.27 -9.74 -6.44
N ALA A 224 -0.54 -10.03 -5.37
CA ALA A 224 0.77 -9.41 -5.18
C ALA A 224 1.81 -10.38 -4.61
N THR A 225 3.08 -10.09 -4.91
CA THR A 225 4.24 -10.72 -4.29
C THR A 225 5.13 -9.63 -3.71
N THR A 226 5.55 -9.81 -2.46
CA THR A 226 6.49 -8.91 -1.78
C THR A 226 7.78 -9.68 -1.46
N LEU A 227 8.91 -9.04 -1.76
CA LEU A 227 10.26 -9.49 -1.43
C LEU A 227 10.82 -8.57 -0.36
N TYR A 228 11.27 -9.13 0.75
CA TYR A 228 11.95 -8.41 1.82
C TYR A 228 13.45 -8.63 1.72
N PHE A 229 14.22 -7.63 2.03
CA PHE A 229 15.69 -7.69 1.97
C PHE A 229 16.27 -7.49 3.37
N PRO A 230 16.49 -8.56 4.15
CA PRO A 230 16.93 -8.46 5.55
C PRO A 230 18.28 -7.77 5.72
N GLN A 231 19.16 -7.87 4.72
CA GLN A 231 20.44 -7.16 4.70
C GLN A 231 20.28 -5.64 4.61
N PHE A 232 19.18 -5.17 4.04
CA PHE A 232 18.79 -3.75 3.98
C PHE A 232 17.55 -3.56 4.86
N ARG A 233 17.76 -3.48 6.17
CA ARG A 233 16.67 -3.40 7.15
C ARG A 233 15.59 -2.42 6.73
N GLY A 234 14.35 -2.91 6.66
CA GLY A 234 13.19 -2.11 6.29
C GLY A 234 13.01 -1.87 4.79
N PHE A 235 13.81 -2.51 3.92
CA PHE A 235 13.62 -2.42 2.47
C PHE A 235 12.78 -3.58 1.94
N GLY A 236 11.84 -3.24 1.05
CA GLY A 236 10.97 -4.22 0.39
C GLY A 236 10.63 -3.81 -1.04
N VAL A 237 10.34 -4.82 -1.85
CA VAL A 237 9.85 -4.67 -3.23
C VAL A 237 8.54 -5.43 -3.35
N THR A 238 7.50 -4.77 -3.80
CA THR A 238 6.20 -5.38 -4.08
C THR A 238 5.89 -5.28 -5.56
N ILE A 239 5.48 -6.39 -6.15
CA ILE A 239 4.94 -6.46 -7.51
C ILE A 239 3.50 -6.95 -7.38
N ALA A 240 2.56 -6.18 -7.92
CA ALA A 240 1.15 -6.50 -7.85
C ALA A 240 0.47 -6.36 -9.20
N GLN A 241 -0.56 -7.15 -9.39
CA GLN A 241 -1.54 -7.01 -10.46
C GLN A 241 -2.85 -6.57 -9.81
N ALA A 242 -3.26 -5.35 -10.06
CA ALA A 242 -4.58 -4.85 -9.71
C ALA A 242 -5.60 -5.22 -10.80
N ASP A 243 -6.86 -5.35 -10.41
CA ASP A 243 -7.96 -5.84 -11.25
C ASP A 243 -7.55 -7.13 -12.03
N ALA A 244 -6.95 -8.09 -11.32
CA ALA A 244 -6.36 -9.27 -11.92
C ALA A 244 -7.38 -10.11 -12.73
N LEU A 245 -8.66 -10.06 -12.35
CA LEU A 245 -9.76 -10.70 -13.07
C LEU A 245 -10.35 -9.81 -14.18
N ASN A 246 -9.89 -8.56 -14.30
CA ASN A 246 -10.32 -7.58 -15.28
C ASN A 246 -11.84 -7.28 -15.23
N GLU A 247 -12.43 -7.31 -14.05
CA GLU A 247 -13.87 -7.06 -13.86
C GLU A 247 -14.24 -5.59 -14.06
N LEU A 248 -13.32 -4.68 -13.77
CA LEU A 248 -13.48 -3.23 -13.92
C LEU A 248 -12.85 -2.69 -15.21
N GLN A 249 -12.23 -3.54 -16.03
CA GLN A 249 -11.46 -3.15 -17.22
C GLN A 249 -10.33 -2.14 -16.90
N SER A 250 -9.78 -2.24 -15.70
CA SER A 250 -8.74 -1.35 -15.16
C SER A 250 -7.48 -2.13 -14.75
N LYS A 251 -7.21 -3.25 -15.43
CA LYS A 251 -6.07 -4.10 -15.14
C LYS A 251 -4.77 -3.32 -15.24
N ARG A 252 -3.95 -3.36 -14.18
CA ARG A 252 -2.69 -2.63 -14.11
C ARG A 252 -1.63 -3.38 -13.33
N LEU A 253 -0.40 -3.30 -13.80
CA LEU A 253 0.77 -3.79 -13.08
C LEU A 253 1.31 -2.67 -12.19
N ILE A 254 1.58 -2.99 -10.94
CA ILE A 254 2.11 -2.05 -9.97
C ILE A 254 3.42 -2.58 -9.41
N ILE A 255 4.44 -1.74 -9.36
CA ILE A 255 5.74 -2.05 -8.76
C ILE A 255 6.02 -1.00 -7.70
N SER A 256 6.28 -1.43 -6.46
CA SER A 256 6.57 -0.53 -5.35
C SER A 256 7.90 -0.89 -4.68
N LEU A 257 8.63 0.15 -4.31
CA LEU A 257 9.82 0.08 -3.47
C LEU A 257 9.51 0.77 -2.15
N SER A 258 9.89 0.16 -1.06
CA SER A 258 9.60 0.69 0.27
C SER A 258 10.82 0.62 1.18
N ILE A 259 10.91 1.58 2.09
CA ILE A 259 11.90 1.62 3.15
C ILE A 259 11.24 2.08 4.45
N SER A 260 11.66 1.49 5.56
CA SER A 260 11.22 1.94 6.88
C SER A 260 12.40 2.04 7.84
N LYS A 261 12.32 2.97 8.79
CA LYS A 261 13.37 3.20 9.79
C LYS A 261 12.77 3.70 11.10
N GLN A 262 13.22 3.12 12.19
CA GLN A 262 12.96 3.67 13.52
C GLN A 262 13.80 4.94 13.72
N LEU A 263 13.17 6.07 14.03
CA LEU A 263 13.83 7.37 14.21
C LEU A 263 14.14 7.64 15.68
N PHE A 264 13.21 7.28 16.59
CA PHE A 264 13.34 7.48 18.05
C PHE A 264 12.56 6.44 18.83
#